data_dab53ba2abf41f5e009e9bf9fafba5cc
#
_entry.id   dab53ba2abf41f5e009e9bf9fafba5cc
#
_cell.length_a   1.000
_cell.length_b   1.000
_cell.length_c   1.000
_cell.angle_alpha   90.00
_cell.angle_beta   90.00
_cell.angle_gamma   90.00
#
_symmetry.space_group_name_H-M   'P 1'
#
loop_
_entity.id
_entity.type
_entity.pdbx_description
1 polymer ?
#
loop_
_entity_poly.entity_id
_entity_poly.type
_entity_poly.pdbx_seq_one_letter_code
_entity_poly.pdbx_strand_id
1 'polypeptide(L)'
;MYKIKIGEGSCGISAGAGKIRKLLDEKNSGNYTVHSVGCIGMCFLEPIVDIYNGDALTARLVKVSPDDVDKIISFTESGNMSQISSLVISNEDKGFLEKQTRIALRGCGITEPESIEDYEKHGGYTALSKILKTMTPEQVIEEIKISGLAGRGGAGFPTWFKWNAARQSAGDEKYLICNADEGDPGAFMDRAVIESDPHALIEGMLIAAYAIGAKEAIVYVRAEYPLAIKRLRNAIKQAEEKGYIGENILSSDFSCKFRIKAGAGAFVCGEETALIESLEGQRGMPRLKPPFPAQSGYMNKPSNINNVETFANVTWIINNGGEAFAAIGTETSKGTKVFALTGKIKRGGLVEIPMGKTLRDVIFDIGGGIRGGKEFKGVQLGGPSGGCIPARLADTVIDYKALSATGAIMGSGGMVVMDENTCMVRMAKFFLDFTTNESCGKCVPCRIGTMRLRETLERICQGNGRDGDIELLEELCAQIKDGSLCGLGQTAPNPVLTTLRYFRDEYEAHIKEHRCPAGECPELISYHIDSDKCRGCTLCSKKCPVGAISGEVKKPHKIDSGKCIKCGSCKVACRFDAIFIK
;
A
#
# COMPACT_ATOMS: atom_id res chain seq x y z
N MET A 1 9.87 -13.55 -33.71
CA MET A 1 9.04 -12.36 -33.49
C MET A 1 9.15 -11.98 -32.01
N TYR A 2 9.51 -10.74 -31.73
CA TYR A 2 9.60 -10.28 -30.35
C TYR A 2 8.21 -10.02 -29.76
N LYS A 3 8.04 -10.21 -28.44
CA LYS A 3 6.87 -9.79 -27.65
C LYS A 3 7.32 -8.66 -26.73
N ILE A 4 6.66 -7.50 -26.83
CA ILE A 4 6.91 -6.33 -25.99
C ILE A 4 5.77 -6.24 -24.97
N LYS A 5 6.09 -6.38 -23.68
CA LYS A 5 5.14 -6.19 -22.58
C LYS A 5 5.37 -4.83 -21.93
N ILE A 6 4.32 -4.03 -21.80
CA ILE A 6 4.37 -2.68 -21.23
C ILE A 6 3.62 -2.68 -19.89
N GLY A 7 4.24 -2.16 -18.85
CA GLY A 7 3.64 -1.95 -17.54
C GLY A 7 2.57 -0.88 -17.60
N GLU A 8 1.30 -1.26 -17.73
CA GLU A 8 0.13 -0.37 -17.79
C GLU A 8 -0.78 -0.50 -16.56
N GLY A 9 -0.19 -0.71 -15.39
CA GLY A 9 -0.84 -0.40 -14.12
C GLY A 9 -0.93 1.11 -13.89
N SER A 10 -1.67 1.55 -12.88
CA SER A 10 -1.83 3.00 -12.58
C SER A 10 -0.51 3.75 -12.48
N CYS A 11 0.55 3.14 -11.92
CA CYS A 11 1.88 3.76 -11.82
C CYS A 11 2.52 3.98 -13.20
N GLY A 12 2.51 2.96 -14.07
CA GLY A 12 3.07 3.03 -15.42
C GLY A 12 2.31 4.01 -16.31
N ILE A 13 0.97 4.00 -16.26
CA ILE A 13 0.12 4.95 -17.01
C ILE A 13 0.43 6.38 -16.57
N SER A 14 0.52 6.63 -15.28
CA SER A 14 0.86 7.96 -14.73
C SER A 14 2.26 8.42 -15.14
N ALA A 15 3.19 7.47 -15.30
CA ALA A 15 4.56 7.74 -15.77
C ALA A 15 4.67 7.90 -17.30
N GLY A 16 3.60 7.59 -18.07
CA GLY A 16 3.56 7.82 -19.52
C GLY A 16 3.53 6.55 -20.38
N ALA A 17 3.35 5.36 -19.81
CA ALA A 17 3.32 4.07 -20.53
C ALA A 17 2.33 4.05 -21.70
N GLY A 18 1.15 4.65 -21.58
CA GLY A 18 0.15 4.71 -22.64
C GLY A 18 0.62 5.46 -23.91
N LYS A 19 1.50 6.47 -23.77
CA LYS A 19 2.10 7.15 -24.94
C LYS A 19 3.11 6.24 -25.64
N ILE A 20 3.89 5.50 -24.87
CA ILE A 20 4.88 4.54 -25.40
C ILE A 20 4.14 3.45 -26.17
N ARG A 21 3.07 2.88 -25.60
CA ARG A 21 2.24 1.90 -26.27
C ARG A 21 1.71 2.40 -27.60
N LYS A 22 1.07 3.56 -27.59
CA LYS A 22 0.50 4.16 -28.81
C LYS A 22 1.54 4.30 -29.92
N LEU A 23 2.75 4.78 -29.61
CA LEU A 23 3.84 4.91 -30.58
C LEU A 23 4.35 3.56 -31.08
N LEU A 24 4.45 2.54 -30.22
CA LEU A 24 4.83 1.20 -30.62
C LEU A 24 3.77 0.57 -31.53
N ASP A 25 2.49 0.75 -31.25
CA ASP A 25 1.39 0.26 -32.10
C ASP A 25 1.36 0.97 -33.45
N GLU A 26 1.50 2.31 -33.48
CA GLU A 26 1.51 3.12 -34.73
C GLU A 26 2.69 2.81 -35.65
N LYS A 27 3.86 2.53 -35.09
CA LYS A 27 5.10 2.26 -35.84
C LYS A 27 5.38 0.77 -36.08
N ASN A 28 4.45 -0.12 -35.76
CA ASN A 28 4.64 -1.56 -35.84
C ASN A 28 4.66 -2.04 -37.31
N SER A 29 5.80 -2.52 -37.75
CA SER A 29 6.02 -3.11 -39.10
C SER A 29 5.79 -4.63 -39.16
N GLY A 30 5.28 -5.25 -38.09
CA GLY A 30 5.00 -6.70 -38.00
C GLY A 30 6.15 -7.51 -37.39
N ASN A 31 7.20 -6.88 -36.91
CA ASN A 31 8.37 -7.56 -36.31
C ASN A 31 8.16 -7.91 -34.83
N TYR A 32 7.17 -7.33 -34.17
CA TYR A 32 6.85 -7.55 -32.75
C TYR A 32 5.36 -7.50 -32.49
N THR A 33 4.95 -7.96 -31.32
CA THR A 33 3.59 -7.78 -30.75
C THR A 33 3.69 -6.94 -29.47
N VAL A 34 2.67 -6.11 -29.22
CA VAL A 34 2.60 -5.28 -28.01
C VAL A 34 1.50 -5.78 -27.08
N HIS A 35 1.84 -5.99 -25.82
CA HIS A 35 0.98 -6.53 -24.80
C HIS A 35 0.96 -5.62 -23.56
N SER A 36 -0.19 -5.51 -22.91
CA SER A 36 -0.35 -4.80 -21.63
C SER A 36 -0.16 -5.77 -20.48
N VAL A 37 0.65 -5.40 -19.49
CA VAL A 37 0.72 -6.08 -18.19
C VAL A 37 0.45 -5.08 -17.07
N GLY A 38 0.13 -5.58 -15.87
CA GLY A 38 0.02 -4.72 -14.70
C GLY A 38 1.39 -4.27 -14.17
N CYS A 39 1.37 -3.52 -13.07
CA CYS A 39 2.60 -3.06 -12.42
C CYS A 39 3.36 -4.24 -11.79
N ILE A 40 4.65 -4.37 -12.11
CA ILE A 40 5.50 -5.41 -11.52
C ILE A 40 5.90 -5.13 -10.06
N GLY A 41 5.61 -3.92 -9.57
CA GLY A 41 5.95 -3.48 -8.22
C GLY A 41 7.18 -2.57 -8.13
N MET A 42 7.90 -2.34 -9.23
CA MET A 42 9.09 -1.46 -9.28
C MET A 42 8.70 -0.02 -9.65
N CYS A 43 7.80 0.59 -8.86
CA CYS A 43 7.21 1.90 -9.19
C CYS A 43 8.25 3.02 -9.39
N PHE A 44 9.42 2.90 -8.77
CA PHE A 44 10.54 3.86 -8.90
C PHE A 44 11.25 3.82 -10.26
N LEU A 45 10.95 2.81 -11.09
CA LEU A 45 11.54 2.62 -12.42
C LEU A 45 10.54 2.74 -13.58
N GLU A 46 9.29 3.06 -13.30
CA GLU A 46 8.26 3.22 -14.35
C GLU A 46 8.59 4.42 -15.28
N PRO A 47 8.22 4.36 -16.57
CA PRO A 47 7.61 3.25 -17.31
C PRO A 47 8.57 2.08 -17.55
N ILE A 48 8.06 0.85 -17.43
CA ILE A 48 8.82 -0.38 -17.66
C ILE A 48 8.32 -1.05 -18.94
N VAL A 49 9.29 -1.49 -19.76
CA VAL A 49 9.04 -2.24 -21.01
C VAL A 49 9.90 -3.50 -21.02
N ASP A 50 9.25 -4.66 -21.02
CA ASP A 50 9.90 -5.95 -21.10
C ASP A 50 9.87 -6.49 -22.53
N ILE A 51 11.02 -6.91 -23.05
CA ILE A 51 11.15 -7.47 -24.39
C ILE A 51 11.47 -8.95 -24.27
N TYR A 52 10.62 -9.78 -24.87
CA TYR A 52 10.76 -11.24 -24.89
C TYR A 52 11.10 -11.74 -26.30
N ASN A 53 11.91 -12.80 -26.39
CA ASN A 53 12.08 -13.61 -27.57
C ASN A 53 11.52 -15.02 -27.29
N GLY A 54 10.38 -15.34 -27.86
CA GLY A 54 9.56 -16.46 -27.38
C GLY A 54 9.07 -16.21 -25.95
N ASP A 55 9.34 -17.14 -25.04
CA ASP A 55 9.00 -17.03 -23.61
C ASP A 55 10.19 -16.51 -22.76
N ALA A 56 11.37 -16.26 -23.35
CA ALA A 56 12.54 -15.79 -22.63
C ALA A 56 12.59 -14.27 -22.58
N LEU A 57 12.70 -13.70 -21.37
CA LEU A 57 12.94 -12.26 -21.17
C LEU A 57 14.33 -11.90 -21.68
N THR A 58 14.41 -11.14 -22.78
CA THR A 58 15.65 -10.67 -23.40
C THR A 58 16.17 -9.42 -22.71
N ALA A 59 15.30 -8.45 -22.45
CA ALA A 59 15.67 -7.21 -21.78
C ALA A 59 14.47 -6.65 -20.99
N ARG A 60 14.75 -6.11 -19.81
CA ARG A 60 13.84 -5.21 -19.09
C ARG A 60 14.37 -3.80 -19.20
N LEU A 61 13.59 -2.93 -19.83
CA LEU A 61 13.89 -1.51 -20.02
C LEU A 61 13.14 -0.71 -18.97
N VAL A 62 13.80 0.31 -18.41
CA VAL A 62 13.26 1.10 -17.30
C VAL A 62 13.33 2.59 -17.59
N LYS A 63 12.43 3.37 -17.00
CA LYS A 63 12.33 4.83 -17.21
C LYS A 63 12.24 5.19 -18.69
N VAL A 64 11.57 4.32 -19.45
CA VAL A 64 11.41 4.48 -20.89
C VAL A 64 10.59 5.75 -21.18
N SER A 65 11.06 6.54 -22.13
CA SER A 65 10.35 7.73 -22.61
C SER A 65 9.79 7.51 -24.03
N PRO A 66 8.85 8.34 -24.50
CA PRO A 66 8.42 8.32 -25.90
C PRO A 66 9.57 8.46 -26.92
N ASP A 67 10.64 9.18 -26.56
CA ASP A 67 11.81 9.39 -27.44
C ASP A 67 12.68 8.11 -27.58
N ASP A 68 12.48 7.13 -26.71
CA ASP A 68 13.24 5.86 -26.76
C ASP A 68 12.57 4.80 -27.65
N VAL A 69 11.34 5.05 -28.13
CA VAL A 69 10.57 4.08 -28.91
C VAL A 69 11.31 3.65 -30.17
N ASP A 70 11.94 4.58 -30.89
CA ASP A 70 12.70 4.26 -32.11
C ASP A 70 13.94 3.35 -31.83
N LYS A 71 14.55 3.47 -30.66
CA LYS A 71 15.62 2.57 -30.22
C LYS A 71 15.11 1.15 -30.00
N ILE A 72 13.92 1.02 -29.37
CA ILE A 72 13.26 -0.27 -29.13
C ILE A 72 12.92 -0.95 -30.45
N ILE A 73 12.34 -0.23 -31.40
CA ILE A 73 12.00 -0.74 -32.74
C ILE A 73 13.27 -1.20 -33.47
N SER A 74 14.29 -0.35 -33.53
CA SER A 74 15.57 -0.69 -34.16
C SER A 74 16.23 -1.93 -33.53
N PHE A 75 16.07 -2.12 -32.20
CA PHE A 75 16.49 -3.34 -31.52
C PHE A 75 15.70 -4.57 -32.01
N THR A 76 14.36 -4.48 -32.13
CA THR A 76 13.54 -5.62 -32.60
C THR A 76 13.84 -6.03 -34.05
N GLU A 77 14.33 -5.10 -34.86
CA GLU A 77 14.70 -5.34 -36.27
C GLU A 77 16.10 -5.95 -36.40
N SER A 78 17.08 -5.46 -35.61
CA SER A 78 18.51 -5.84 -35.76
C SER A 78 19.00 -6.87 -34.74
N GLY A 79 18.32 -7.01 -33.59
CA GLY A 79 18.79 -7.78 -32.43
C GLY A 79 20.01 -7.15 -31.71
N ASN A 80 20.40 -5.91 -32.07
CA ASN A 80 21.58 -5.27 -31.53
C ASN A 80 21.31 -4.61 -30.16
N MET A 81 21.79 -5.24 -29.09
CA MET A 81 21.63 -4.78 -27.69
C MET A 81 22.21 -3.39 -27.41
N SER A 82 23.19 -2.92 -28.24
CA SER A 82 23.78 -1.60 -28.00
C SER A 82 22.79 -0.46 -28.16
N GLN A 83 21.71 -0.64 -28.93
CA GLN A 83 20.67 0.35 -29.16
C GLN A 83 19.83 0.66 -27.91
N ILE A 84 19.64 -0.33 -27.04
CA ILE A 84 18.81 -0.23 -25.82
C ILE A 84 19.62 -0.30 -24.53
N SER A 85 20.95 -0.43 -24.61
CA SER A 85 21.82 -0.69 -23.45
C SER A 85 21.68 0.32 -22.32
N SER A 86 21.45 1.61 -22.66
CA SER A 86 21.24 2.68 -21.69
C SER A 86 19.92 2.61 -20.92
N LEU A 87 18.96 1.82 -21.41
CA LEU A 87 17.63 1.66 -20.84
C LEU A 87 17.52 0.37 -20.01
N VAL A 88 18.46 -0.57 -20.18
CA VAL A 88 18.42 -1.86 -19.50
C VAL A 88 18.57 -1.66 -17.98
N ILE A 89 17.71 -2.33 -17.23
CA ILE A 89 17.75 -2.31 -15.77
C ILE A 89 19.13 -2.65 -15.21
N SER A 90 19.59 -1.89 -14.21
CA SER A 90 20.87 -2.14 -13.54
C SER A 90 20.84 -3.45 -12.74
N ASN A 91 22.01 -4.07 -12.52
CA ASN A 91 22.09 -5.27 -11.67
C ASN A 91 21.68 -4.97 -10.22
N GLU A 92 21.94 -3.77 -9.74
CA GLU A 92 21.52 -3.35 -8.41
C GLU A 92 19.99 -3.31 -8.27
N ASP A 93 19.30 -2.81 -9.31
CA ASP A 93 17.84 -2.70 -9.29
C ASP A 93 17.14 -4.04 -9.56
N LYS A 94 17.76 -4.99 -10.29
CA LYS A 94 17.26 -6.37 -10.42
C LYS A 94 17.08 -7.04 -9.06
N GLY A 95 18.00 -6.79 -8.12
CA GLY A 95 17.97 -7.31 -6.76
C GLY A 95 16.69 -6.91 -5.99
N PHE A 96 15.97 -5.87 -6.40
CA PHE A 96 14.68 -5.51 -5.81
C PHE A 96 13.64 -6.64 -5.97
N LEU A 97 13.55 -7.29 -7.13
CA LEU A 97 12.65 -8.42 -7.37
C LEU A 97 13.23 -9.75 -6.91
N GLU A 98 14.52 -9.98 -7.14
CA GLU A 98 15.18 -11.27 -6.86
C GLU A 98 15.21 -11.62 -5.37
N LYS A 99 15.14 -10.60 -4.49
CA LYS A 99 15.12 -10.78 -3.03
C LYS A 99 13.72 -10.99 -2.45
N GLN A 100 12.69 -11.00 -3.29
CA GLN A 100 11.29 -11.22 -2.91
C GLN A 100 10.87 -12.68 -3.11
N THR A 101 9.83 -13.08 -2.37
CA THR A 101 9.09 -14.32 -2.59
C THR A 101 7.67 -13.95 -2.96
N ARG A 102 7.32 -14.08 -4.24
CA ARG A 102 6.05 -13.56 -4.77
C ARG A 102 5.01 -14.66 -4.89
N ILE A 103 4.00 -14.63 -4.04
CA ILE A 103 2.82 -15.52 -4.03
C ILE A 103 1.58 -14.73 -4.44
N ALA A 104 1.24 -13.68 -3.69
CA ALA A 104 0.11 -12.82 -4.00
C ALA A 104 0.37 -11.96 -5.26
N LEU A 105 1.62 -11.53 -5.45
CA LEU A 105 2.04 -10.72 -6.61
C LEU A 105 2.58 -11.55 -7.78
N ARG A 106 2.38 -12.89 -7.82
CA ARG A 106 2.99 -13.77 -8.83
C ARG A 106 2.66 -13.40 -10.27
N GLY A 107 1.43 -12.94 -10.54
CA GLY A 107 0.98 -12.51 -11.86
C GLY A 107 1.30 -11.05 -12.19
N CYS A 108 1.67 -10.22 -11.19
CA CYS A 108 1.93 -8.81 -11.39
C CYS A 108 3.14 -8.55 -12.29
N GLY A 109 2.93 -7.86 -13.41
CA GLY A 109 3.95 -7.60 -14.44
C GLY A 109 4.23 -8.80 -15.36
N ILE A 110 3.50 -9.89 -15.24
CA ILE A 110 3.68 -11.15 -16.01
C ILE A 110 2.44 -11.46 -16.82
N THR A 111 1.28 -11.62 -16.16
CA THR A 111 0.00 -11.93 -16.79
C THR A 111 -0.58 -10.70 -17.48
N GLU A 112 -1.27 -10.95 -18.59
CA GLU A 112 -2.05 -9.95 -19.32
C GLU A 112 -3.43 -9.81 -18.66
N PRO A 113 -3.71 -8.70 -17.95
CA PRO A 113 -4.91 -8.60 -17.10
C PRO A 113 -6.23 -8.58 -17.88
N GLU A 114 -6.15 -8.40 -19.20
CA GLU A 114 -7.30 -8.38 -20.09
C GLU A 114 -7.44 -9.69 -20.93
N SER A 115 -6.65 -10.74 -20.59
CA SER A 115 -6.69 -12.05 -21.28
C SER A 115 -6.80 -13.21 -20.29
N ILE A 116 -7.95 -13.89 -20.32
CA ILE A 116 -8.16 -15.11 -19.54
C ILE A 116 -7.28 -16.27 -20.07
N GLU A 117 -7.00 -16.30 -21.39
CA GLU A 117 -6.16 -17.29 -22.01
C GLU A 117 -4.70 -17.19 -21.50
N ASP A 118 -4.19 -15.98 -21.31
CA ASP A 118 -2.85 -15.80 -20.75
C ASP A 118 -2.82 -16.24 -19.27
N TYR A 119 -3.87 -15.96 -18.49
CA TYR A 119 -4.00 -16.48 -17.12
C TYR A 119 -4.06 -18.01 -17.08
N GLU A 120 -4.86 -18.65 -17.95
CA GLU A 120 -4.94 -20.11 -18.08
C GLU A 120 -3.57 -20.71 -18.47
N LYS A 121 -2.84 -20.08 -19.40
CA LYS A 121 -1.48 -20.48 -19.80
C LYS A 121 -0.51 -20.52 -18.61
N HIS A 122 -0.70 -19.64 -17.64
CA HIS A 122 0.10 -19.59 -16.41
C HIS A 122 -0.46 -20.46 -15.27
N GLY A 123 -1.36 -21.40 -15.58
CA GLY A 123 -1.94 -22.33 -14.62
C GLY A 123 -3.18 -21.80 -13.89
N GLY A 124 -3.79 -20.76 -14.41
CA GLY A 124 -5.04 -20.22 -13.88
C GLY A 124 -6.21 -21.20 -13.96
N TYR A 125 -7.14 -21.07 -13.02
CA TYR A 125 -8.32 -21.91 -12.81
C TYR A 125 -8.04 -23.41 -12.56
N THR A 126 -6.77 -23.81 -12.43
CA THR A 126 -6.40 -25.19 -12.08
C THR A 126 -6.78 -25.52 -10.64
N ALA A 127 -6.63 -24.57 -9.71
CA ALA A 127 -7.01 -24.74 -8.31
C ALA A 127 -8.53 -24.91 -8.17
N LEU A 128 -9.33 -24.10 -8.87
CA LEU A 128 -10.78 -24.25 -8.92
C LEU A 128 -11.18 -25.63 -9.49
N SER A 129 -10.61 -26.01 -10.63
CA SER A 129 -10.88 -27.32 -11.24
C SER A 129 -10.51 -28.49 -10.32
N LYS A 130 -9.39 -28.38 -9.59
CA LYS A 130 -8.95 -29.38 -8.61
C LYS A 130 -9.99 -29.55 -7.49
N ILE A 131 -10.41 -28.46 -6.84
CA ILE A 131 -11.34 -28.58 -5.71
C ILE A 131 -12.69 -29.14 -6.12
N LEU A 132 -13.25 -28.68 -7.25
CA LEU A 132 -14.56 -29.12 -7.72
C LEU A 132 -14.58 -30.61 -8.11
N LYS A 133 -13.43 -31.18 -8.47
CA LYS A 133 -13.33 -32.61 -8.85
C LYS A 133 -12.93 -33.50 -7.68
N THR A 134 -12.15 -33.02 -6.73
CA THR A 134 -11.44 -33.91 -5.79
C THR A 134 -11.57 -33.55 -4.32
N MET A 135 -12.17 -32.41 -3.97
CA MET A 135 -12.23 -31.96 -2.58
C MET A 135 -13.66 -31.58 -2.17
N THR A 136 -14.02 -31.92 -0.95
CA THR A 136 -15.23 -31.36 -0.34
C THR A 136 -14.97 -29.94 0.18
N PRO A 137 -16.02 -29.13 0.40
CA PRO A 137 -15.86 -27.81 1.00
C PRO A 137 -15.13 -27.82 2.35
N GLU A 138 -15.35 -28.84 3.17
CA GLU A 138 -14.66 -29.00 4.47
C GLU A 138 -13.17 -29.29 4.28
N GLN A 139 -12.80 -30.08 3.27
CA GLN A 139 -11.40 -30.33 2.92
C GLN A 139 -10.70 -29.08 2.43
N VAL A 140 -11.39 -28.20 1.69
CA VAL A 140 -10.85 -26.89 1.30
C VAL A 140 -10.59 -26.02 2.52
N ILE A 141 -11.53 -25.98 3.49
CA ILE A 141 -11.35 -25.22 4.75
C ILE A 141 -10.18 -25.78 5.56
N GLU A 142 -10.04 -27.12 5.63
CA GLU A 142 -8.93 -27.76 6.36
C GLU A 142 -7.58 -27.44 5.70
N GLU A 143 -7.51 -27.40 4.35
CA GLU A 143 -6.30 -26.99 3.62
C GLU A 143 -5.88 -25.55 3.95
N ILE A 144 -6.85 -24.64 4.02
CA ILE A 144 -6.60 -23.25 4.45
C ILE A 144 -6.18 -23.18 5.93
N LYS A 145 -6.70 -24.07 6.77
CA LYS A 145 -6.30 -24.17 8.19
C LYS A 145 -4.86 -24.68 8.32
N ILE A 146 -4.50 -25.74 7.60
CA ILE A 146 -3.13 -26.28 7.55
C ILE A 146 -2.15 -25.19 7.08
N SER A 147 -2.53 -24.39 6.09
CA SER A 147 -1.69 -23.30 5.60
C SER A 147 -1.39 -22.22 6.65
N GLY A 148 -2.22 -22.09 7.68
CA GLY A 148 -2.11 -21.02 8.68
C GLY A 148 -2.34 -19.62 8.11
N LEU A 149 -3.02 -19.50 6.95
CA LEU A 149 -3.31 -18.20 6.32
C LEU A 149 -4.10 -17.31 7.26
N ALA A 150 -3.48 -16.23 7.71
CA ALA A 150 -4.13 -15.14 8.42
C ALA A 150 -4.62 -14.09 7.41
N GLY A 151 -5.70 -13.38 7.73
CA GLY A 151 -6.22 -12.30 6.90
C GLY A 151 -5.18 -11.20 6.66
N ARG A 152 -5.03 -10.75 5.41
CA ARG A 152 -4.01 -9.77 4.97
C ARG A 152 -4.50 -8.32 5.01
N GLY A 153 -5.76 -8.09 5.36
CA GLY A 153 -6.33 -6.74 5.48
C GLY A 153 -5.96 -5.95 6.74
N GLY A 154 -5.13 -6.52 7.64
CA GLY A 154 -4.57 -5.78 8.79
C GLY A 154 -4.67 -6.48 10.14
N ALA A 155 -5.81 -7.07 10.48
CA ALA A 155 -6.05 -7.67 11.78
C ALA A 155 -5.40 -9.05 11.99
N GLY A 156 -4.97 -9.72 10.93
CA GLY A 156 -4.33 -11.04 11.04
C GLY A 156 -5.22 -12.16 11.55
N PHE A 157 -6.54 -12.05 11.41
CA PHE A 157 -7.47 -13.05 11.91
C PHE A 157 -7.40 -14.34 11.06
N PRO A 158 -7.46 -15.55 11.64
CA PRO A 158 -7.38 -16.80 10.90
C PRO A 158 -8.46 -16.94 9.83
N THR A 159 -8.08 -17.10 8.56
CA THR A 159 -9.01 -17.15 7.43
C THR A 159 -9.93 -18.36 7.51
N TRP A 160 -9.38 -19.54 7.82
CA TRP A 160 -10.16 -20.79 7.94
C TRP A 160 -11.29 -20.68 8.96
N PHE A 161 -11.05 -19.96 10.07
CA PHE A 161 -12.05 -19.84 11.14
C PHE A 161 -13.28 -19.04 10.64
N LYS A 162 -13.05 -17.93 9.92
CA LYS A 162 -14.14 -17.15 9.32
C LYS A 162 -14.93 -17.98 8.30
N TRP A 163 -14.24 -18.75 7.46
CA TRP A 163 -14.86 -19.60 6.47
C TRP A 163 -15.69 -20.70 7.14
N ASN A 164 -15.13 -21.39 8.12
CA ASN A 164 -15.84 -22.43 8.86
C ASN A 164 -17.07 -21.89 9.59
N ALA A 165 -16.95 -20.73 10.25
CA ALA A 165 -18.08 -20.08 10.92
C ALA A 165 -19.20 -19.74 9.94
N ALA A 166 -18.89 -19.18 8.78
CA ALA A 166 -19.88 -18.87 7.75
C ALA A 166 -20.50 -20.15 7.15
N ARG A 167 -19.70 -21.21 6.95
CA ARG A 167 -20.21 -22.51 6.46
C ARG A 167 -21.19 -23.14 7.45
N GLN A 168 -20.86 -23.16 8.73
CA GLN A 168 -21.68 -23.77 9.77
C GLN A 168 -22.93 -22.95 10.14
N SER A 169 -22.96 -21.66 9.80
CA SER A 169 -24.11 -20.81 10.07
C SER A 169 -25.32 -21.27 9.28
N ALA A 170 -26.46 -21.38 9.97
CA ALA A 170 -27.72 -21.76 9.36
C ALA A 170 -28.18 -20.71 8.33
N GLY A 171 -28.78 -21.17 7.24
CA GLY A 171 -29.32 -20.33 6.16
C GLY A 171 -29.11 -20.97 4.80
N ASP A 172 -30.06 -20.74 3.92
CA ASP A 172 -30.09 -21.22 2.54
C ASP A 172 -29.32 -20.31 1.57
N GLU A 173 -29.12 -19.05 1.97
CA GLU A 173 -28.37 -18.03 1.25
C GLU A 173 -27.17 -17.56 2.06
N LYS A 174 -26.00 -17.55 1.43
CA LYS A 174 -24.75 -17.08 1.99
C LYS A 174 -24.03 -16.18 0.99
N TYR A 175 -23.31 -15.20 1.50
CA TYR A 175 -22.58 -14.23 0.67
C TYR A 175 -21.09 -14.26 0.93
N LEU A 176 -20.33 -14.17 -0.14
CA LEU A 176 -18.90 -13.92 -0.08
C LEU A 176 -18.61 -12.47 -0.50
N ILE A 177 -17.83 -11.75 0.30
CA ILE A 177 -17.51 -10.36 0.03
C ILE A 177 -15.99 -10.19 0.01
N CYS A 178 -15.49 -9.64 -1.08
CA CYS A 178 -14.12 -9.17 -1.16
C CYS A 178 -14.08 -7.71 -0.72
N ASN A 179 -13.34 -7.44 0.35
CA ASN A 179 -13.02 -6.09 0.77
C ASN A 179 -11.82 -5.58 -0.02
N ALA A 180 -12.09 -4.76 -1.02
CA ALA A 180 -11.11 -4.03 -1.83
C ALA A 180 -11.20 -2.51 -1.56
N ASP A 181 -11.62 -2.13 -0.34
CA ASP A 181 -11.65 -0.75 0.14
C ASP A 181 -10.28 -0.36 0.74
N GLU A 182 -9.26 -0.34 -0.11
CA GLU A 182 -7.89 0.01 0.26
C GLU A 182 -7.75 1.53 0.40
N GLY A 183 -7.90 2.04 1.61
CA GLY A 183 -7.92 3.48 1.88
C GLY A 183 -6.71 4.03 2.62
N ASP A 184 -5.78 3.21 3.09
CA ASP A 184 -4.59 3.62 3.84
C ASP A 184 -3.69 4.53 3.00
N PRO A 185 -3.27 5.72 3.51
CA PRO A 185 -2.29 6.55 2.82
C PRO A 185 -0.98 5.80 2.56
N GLY A 186 -0.61 5.68 1.27
CA GLY A 186 0.59 4.98 0.85
C GLY A 186 0.40 3.48 0.58
N ALA A 187 -0.77 2.88 0.83
CA ALA A 187 -1.09 1.51 0.46
C ALA A 187 -1.69 1.43 -0.95
N PHE A 188 -1.24 0.46 -1.76
CA PHE A 188 -1.74 0.22 -3.13
C PHE A 188 -1.51 -1.23 -3.59
N MET A 189 -1.36 -2.18 -2.66
CA MET A 189 -1.12 -3.58 -2.98
C MET A 189 -2.37 -4.27 -3.55
N ASP A 190 -3.54 -4.02 -2.97
CA ASP A 190 -4.80 -4.61 -3.42
C ASP A 190 -5.17 -4.09 -4.80
N ARG A 191 -5.04 -2.78 -5.02
CA ARG A 191 -5.19 -2.16 -6.34
C ARG A 191 -4.27 -2.81 -7.37
N ALA A 192 -3.00 -3.01 -7.03
CA ALA A 192 -2.02 -3.58 -7.94
C ALA A 192 -2.36 -5.03 -8.31
N VAL A 193 -2.84 -5.85 -7.39
CA VAL A 193 -3.33 -7.20 -7.66
C VAL A 193 -4.52 -7.15 -8.62
N ILE A 194 -5.54 -6.33 -8.35
CA ILE A 194 -6.73 -6.25 -9.20
C ILE A 194 -6.36 -5.71 -10.60
N GLU A 195 -5.48 -4.72 -10.69
CA GLU A 195 -5.03 -4.17 -11.97
C GLU A 195 -4.13 -5.13 -12.77
N SER A 196 -3.43 -6.04 -12.10
CA SER A 196 -2.42 -6.89 -12.74
C SER A 196 -2.87 -8.32 -12.99
N ASP A 197 -3.65 -8.88 -12.06
CA ASP A 197 -4.05 -10.30 -12.07
C ASP A 197 -5.48 -10.46 -11.49
N PRO A 198 -6.50 -9.86 -12.15
CA PRO A 198 -7.88 -9.90 -11.66
C PRO A 198 -8.45 -11.33 -11.61
N HIS A 199 -7.97 -12.23 -12.48
CA HIS A 199 -8.41 -13.62 -12.51
C HIS A 199 -7.94 -14.41 -11.30
N ALA A 200 -6.75 -14.13 -10.75
CA ALA A 200 -6.29 -14.76 -9.51
C ALA A 200 -7.19 -14.38 -8.31
N LEU A 201 -7.68 -13.13 -8.27
CA LEU A 201 -8.68 -12.72 -7.28
C LEU A 201 -10.01 -13.47 -7.47
N ILE A 202 -10.52 -13.53 -8.70
CA ILE A 202 -11.79 -14.21 -9.03
C ILE A 202 -11.70 -15.69 -8.67
N GLU A 203 -10.63 -16.38 -9.07
CA GLU A 203 -10.43 -17.81 -8.75
C GLU A 203 -10.35 -18.04 -7.24
N GLY A 204 -9.59 -17.21 -6.51
CA GLY A 204 -9.50 -17.27 -5.05
C GLY A 204 -10.85 -17.05 -4.36
N MET A 205 -11.67 -16.15 -4.88
CA MET A 205 -13.04 -15.93 -4.39
C MET A 205 -13.97 -17.10 -4.72
N LEU A 206 -13.87 -17.72 -5.90
CA LEU A 206 -14.67 -18.91 -6.26
C LEU A 206 -14.37 -20.08 -5.33
N ILE A 207 -13.10 -20.30 -5.01
CA ILE A 207 -12.66 -21.33 -4.06
C ILE A 207 -13.27 -21.08 -2.67
N ALA A 208 -13.23 -19.83 -2.21
CA ALA A 208 -13.85 -19.44 -0.93
C ALA A 208 -15.37 -19.58 -0.96
N ALA A 209 -16.03 -19.18 -2.05
CA ALA A 209 -17.48 -19.31 -2.22
C ALA A 209 -17.92 -20.78 -2.18
N TYR A 210 -17.18 -21.67 -2.85
CA TYR A 210 -17.39 -23.11 -2.77
C TYR A 210 -17.26 -23.62 -1.32
N ALA A 211 -16.18 -23.24 -0.65
CA ALA A 211 -15.90 -23.67 0.72
C ALA A 211 -16.98 -23.27 1.71
N ILE A 212 -17.53 -22.05 1.63
CA ILE A 212 -18.57 -21.56 2.56
C ILE A 212 -19.99 -21.89 2.11
N GLY A 213 -20.19 -22.27 0.84
CA GLY A 213 -21.51 -22.49 0.23
C GLY A 213 -22.20 -21.20 -0.20
N ALA A 214 -21.46 -20.15 -0.58
CA ALA A 214 -22.01 -18.92 -1.10
C ALA A 214 -22.37 -19.05 -2.58
N LYS A 215 -23.53 -18.53 -2.96
CA LYS A 215 -24.02 -18.46 -4.34
C LYS A 215 -23.81 -17.10 -5.01
N GLU A 216 -23.43 -16.10 -4.24
CA GLU A 216 -23.09 -14.76 -4.73
C GLU A 216 -21.78 -14.27 -4.08
N ALA A 217 -20.89 -13.77 -4.92
CA ALA A 217 -19.63 -13.14 -4.56
C ALA A 217 -19.67 -11.66 -4.94
N ILE A 218 -19.33 -10.77 -4.01
CA ILE A 218 -19.39 -9.33 -4.20
C ILE A 218 -18.00 -8.74 -4.01
N VAL A 219 -17.51 -7.97 -4.99
CA VAL A 219 -16.28 -7.20 -4.81
C VAL A 219 -16.66 -5.76 -4.48
N TYR A 220 -16.36 -5.34 -3.26
CA TYR A 220 -16.50 -3.96 -2.83
C TYR A 220 -15.18 -3.23 -3.07
N VAL A 221 -15.13 -2.37 -4.06
CA VAL A 221 -13.93 -1.69 -4.53
C VAL A 221 -14.12 -0.17 -4.51
N ARG A 222 -13.07 0.58 -4.23
CA ARG A 222 -13.12 2.05 -4.23
C ARG A 222 -13.43 2.59 -5.62
N ALA A 223 -14.32 3.59 -5.69
CA ALA A 223 -14.62 4.29 -6.95
C ALA A 223 -13.40 5.01 -7.54
N GLU A 224 -12.42 5.36 -6.70
CA GLU A 224 -11.15 5.99 -7.08
C GLU A 224 -10.19 5.06 -7.82
N TYR A 225 -10.55 3.78 -7.98
CA TYR A 225 -9.77 2.80 -8.72
C TYR A 225 -10.41 2.42 -10.07
N PRO A 226 -10.58 3.38 -11.01
CA PRO A 226 -11.33 3.13 -12.25
C PRO A 226 -10.70 2.07 -13.15
N LEU A 227 -9.36 1.97 -13.19
CA LEU A 227 -8.66 0.95 -13.96
C LEU A 227 -8.90 -0.45 -13.36
N ALA A 228 -8.81 -0.59 -12.04
CA ALA A 228 -9.10 -1.85 -11.35
C ALA A 228 -10.54 -2.30 -11.61
N ILE A 229 -11.51 -1.39 -11.51
CA ILE A 229 -12.92 -1.67 -11.80
C ILE A 229 -13.12 -2.13 -13.25
N LYS A 230 -12.47 -1.43 -14.21
CA LYS A 230 -12.54 -1.79 -15.64
C LYS A 230 -12.02 -3.19 -15.89
N ARG A 231 -10.80 -3.50 -15.39
CA ARG A 231 -10.16 -4.79 -15.58
C ARG A 231 -10.93 -5.92 -14.89
N LEU A 232 -11.43 -5.68 -13.68
CA LEU A 232 -12.25 -6.65 -12.97
C LEU A 232 -13.57 -6.96 -13.69
N ARG A 233 -14.26 -5.95 -14.25
CA ARG A 233 -15.46 -6.17 -15.07
C ARG A 233 -15.17 -7.03 -16.30
N ASN A 234 -14.06 -6.75 -16.98
CA ASN A 234 -13.64 -7.54 -18.13
C ASN A 234 -13.32 -8.98 -17.73
N ALA A 235 -12.59 -9.18 -16.65
CA ALA A 235 -12.22 -10.50 -16.17
C ALA A 235 -13.45 -11.33 -15.72
N ILE A 236 -14.42 -10.71 -15.04
CA ILE A 236 -15.69 -11.38 -14.67
C ILE A 236 -16.42 -11.83 -15.94
N LYS A 237 -16.56 -10.94 -16.95
CA LYS A 237 -17.20 -11.28 -18.20
C LYS A 237 -16.52 -12.46 -18.91
N GLN A 238 -15.19 -12.44 -19.02
CA GLN A 238 -14.42 -13.53 -19.61
C GLN A 238 -14.59 -14.85 -18.83
N ALA A 239 -14.62 -14.78 -17.49
CA ALA A 239 -14.85 -15.96 -16.65
C ALA A 239 -16.28 -16.51 -16.78
N GLU A 240 -17.29 -15.66 -17.00
CA GLU A 240 -18.66 -16.06 -17.30
C GLU A 240 -18.72 -16.77 -18.67
N GLU A 241 -18.11 -16.19 -19.70
CA GLU A 241 -18.06 -16.76 -21.06
C GLU A 241 -17.36 -18.12 -21.11
N LYS A 242 -16.37 -18.36 -20.25
CA LYS A 242 -15.64 -19.63 -20.11
C LYS A 242 -16.32 -20.63 -19.15
N GLY A 243 -17.41 -20.26 -18.49
CA GLY A 243 -18.12 -21.12 -17.54
C GLY A 243 -17.44 -21.32 -16.18
N TYR A 244 -16.55 -20.39 -15.80
CA TYR A 244 -15.97 -20.34 -14.46
C TYR A 244 -16.85 -19.57 -13.46
N ILE A 245 -17.79 -18.77 -13.94
CA ILE A 245 -18.79 -18.04 -13.15
C ILE A 245 -20.17 -18.37 -13.72
N GLY A 246 -21.19 -18.47 -12.87
CA GLY A 246 -22.57 -18.71 -13.26
C GLY A 246 -23.15 -19.98 -12.64
N GLU A 247 -23.90 -20.74 -13.41
CA GLU A 247 -24.57 -21.97 -12.97
C GLU A 247 -23.75 -23.21 -13.38
N ASN A 248 -23.72 -24.24 -12.52
CA ASN A 248 -23.07 -25.53 -12.79
C ASN A 248 -21.61 -25.39 -13.27
N ILE A 249 -20.82 -24.60 -12.56
CA ILE A 249 -19.43 -24.24 -12.88
C ILE A 249 -18.61 -25.50 -13.13
N LEU A 250 -17.94 -25.56 -14.30
CA LEU A 250 -17.14 -26.72 -14.74
C LEU A 250 -17.92 -28.07 -14.68
N SER A 251 -19.23 -28.04 -14.95
CA SER A 251 -20.15 -29.18 -14.90
C SER A 251 -20.30 -29.79 -13.50
N SER A 252 -20.09 -29.03 -12.44
CA SER A 252 -20.36 -29.41 -11.05
C SER A 252 -21.71 -28.87 -10.56
N ASP A 253 -22.11 -29.25 -9.34
CA ASP A 253 -23.31 -28.71 -8.68
C ASP A 253 -23.07 -27.32 -8.09
N PHE A 254 -21.87 -26.77 -8.23
CA PHE A 254 -21.52 -25.44 -7.71
C PHE A 254 -21.93 -24.34 -8.67
N SER A 255 -22.62 -23.33 -8.14
CA SER A 255 -23.04 -22.14 -8.88
C SER A 255 -22.68 -20.89 -8.07
N CYS A 256 -22.11 -19.88 -8.72
CA CYS A 256 -21.75 -18.64 -8.07
C CYS A 256 -21.83 -17.47 -9.06
N LYS A 257 -22.54 -16.40 -8.67
CA LYS A 257 -22.63 -15.14 -9.44
C LYS A 257 -21.70 -14.10 -8.84
N PHE A 258 -21.19 -13.21 -9.69
CA PHE A 258 -20.31 -12.12 -9.26
C PHE A 258 -20.96 -10.77 -9.47
N ARG A 259 -20.70 -9.85 -8.52
CA ARG A 259 -21.13 -8.46 -8.60
C ARG A 259 -20.03 -7.54 -8.10
N ILE A 260 -19.88 -6.38 -8.76
CA ILE A 260 -18.99 -5.30 -8.31
C ILE A 260 -19.84 -4.18 -7.70
N LYS A 261 -19.46 -3.72 -6.54
CA LYS A 261 -19.97 -2.51 -5.90
C LYS A 261 -18.84 -1.50 -5.77
N ALA A 262 -18.98 -0.37 -6.45
CA ALA A 262 -18.08 0.77 -6.24
C ALA A 262 -18.47 1.49 -4.94
N GLY A 263 -17.52 1.58 -4.01
CA GLY A 263 -17.66 2.33 -2.76
C GLY A 263 -17.48 3.83 -2.98
N ALA A 264 -18.02 4.64 -2.07
CA ALA A 264 -17.95 6.10 -2.14
C ALA A 264 -16.67 6.72 -1.54
N GLY A 265 -15.62 5.92 -1.32
CA GLY A 265 -14.31 6.40 -0.89
C GLY A 265 -14.16 6.65 0.62
N ALA A 266 -15.08 6.20 1.46
CA ALA A 266 -14.98 6.34 2.91
C ALA A 266 -14.11 5.22 3.50
N PHE A 267 -12.98 5.57 4.10
CA PHE A 267 -12.05 4.61 4.73
C PHE A 267 -12.71 3.73 5.79
N VAL A 268 -13.71 4.26 6.52
CA VAL A 268 -14.47 3.48 7.51
C VAL A 268 -15.16 2.26 6.89
N CYS A 269 -15.45 2.26 5.59
CA CYS A 269 -16.03 1.11 4.87
C CYS A 269 -15.04 -0.04 4.70
N GLY A 270 -13.76 0.12 5.07
CA GLY A 270 -12.82 -0.98 5.27
C GLY A 270 -13.14 -1.84 6.51
N GLU A 271 -13.90 -1.31 7.48
CA GLU A 271 -14.45 -2.12 8.58
C GLU A 271 -15.60 -2.99 8.06
N GLU A 272 -15.58 -4.29 8.37
CA GLU A 272 -16.43 -5.29 7.72
C GLU A 272 -17.94 -5.00 7.85
N THR A 273 -18.40 -4.46 8.98
CA THR A 273 -19.83 -4.16 9.18
C THR A 273 -20.22 -2.82 8.57
N ALA A 274 -19.33 -1.84 8.55
CA ALA A 274 -19.55 -0.58 7.84
C ALA A 274 -19.60 -0.80 6.31
N LEU A 275 -18.78 -1.72 5.79
CA LEU A 275 -18.85 -2.17 4.41
C LEU A 275 -20.21 -2.79 4.08
N ILE A 276 -20.74 -3.64 4.96
CA ILE A 276 -22.08 -4.25 4.81
C ILE A 276 -23.15 -3.17 4.77
N GLU A 277 -23.15 -2.20 5.69
CA GLU A 277 -24.09 -1.08 5.68
C GLU A 277 -24.04 -0.33 4.33
N SER A 278 -22.84 -0.05 3.82
CA SER A 278 -22.64 0.59 2.52
C SER A 278 -23.16 -0.26 1.34
N LEU A 279 -22.99 -1.59 1.39
CA LEU A 279 -23.56 -2.52 0.40
C LEU A 279 -25.08 -2.48 0.39
N GLU A 280 -25.69 -2.33 1.55
CA GLU A 280 -27.15 -2.24 1.76
C GLU A 280 -27.71 -0.85 1.43
N GLY A 281 -26.84 0.10 0.97
CA GLY A 281 -27.25 1.46 0.62
C GLY A 281 -27.43 2.38 1.82
N GLN A 282 -26.98 1.96 3.00
CA GLN A 282 -27.00 2.74 4.22
C GLN A 282 -25.70 3.52 4.39
N ARG A 283 -25.65 4.45 5.34
CA ARG A 283 -24.42 5.13 5.70
C ARG A 283 -23.42 4.12 6.29
N GLY A 284 -22.19 4.10 5.80
CA GLY A 284 -21.12 3.21 6.27
C GLY A 284 -20.75 3.47 7.73
N MET A 285 -21.46 2.83 8.64
CA MET A 285 -21.23 2.90 10.09
C MET A 285 -21.10 1.49 10.65
N PRO A 286 -20.12 1.21 11.54
CA PRO A 286 -19.98 -0.10 12.16
C PRO A 286 -21.20 -0.53 12.96
N ARG A 287 -21.52 -1.83 12.91
CA ARG A 287 -22.53 -2.50 13.74
C ARG A 287 -21.91 -2.98 15.05
N LEU A 288 -22.74 -3.17 16.05
CA LEU A 288 -22.33 -3.88 17.28
C LEU A 288 -22.13 -5.38 16.97
N LYS A 289 -21.16 -5.98 17.58
CA LYS A 289 -20.88 -7.42 17.52
C LYS A 289 -20.98 -8.00 18.94
N PRO A 290 -21.58 -9.17 19.18
CA PRO A 290 -22.32 -10.03 18.27
C PRO A 290 -23.70 -9.45 17.84
N PRO A 291 -24.33 -9.92 16.74
CA PRO A 291 -23.89 -11.03 15.89
C PRO A 291 -22.71 -10.63 14.97
N PHE A 292 -21.85 -11.60 14.66
CA PHE A 292 -20.77 -11.43 13.68
C PHE A 292 -21.30 -11.61 12.25
N PRO A 293 -20.65 -11.05 11.22
CA PRO A 293 -21.09 -11.18 9.83
C PRO A 293 -21.28 -12.64 9.36
N ALA A 294 -20.47 -13.56 9.88
CA ALA A 294 -20.62 -14.98 9.60
C ALA A 294 -22.00 -15.55 10.02
N GLN A 295 -22.65 -14.92 10.99
CA GLN A 295 -23.98 -15.29 11.48
C GLN A 295 -25.08 -14.43 10.86
N SER A 296 -24.87 -13.11 10.80
CA SER A 296 -25.84 -12.12 10.31
C SER A 296 -25.09 -10.93 9.71
N GLY A 297 -24.78 -11.03 8.42
CA GLY A 297 -24.05 -10.04 7.64
C GLY A 297 -24.95 -9.31 6.64
N TYR A 298 -24.58 -9.37 5.35
CA TYR A 298 -25.30 -8.72 4.27
C TYR A 298 -26.72 -9.25 4.16
N MET A 299 -27.70 -8.34 4.11
CA MET A 299 -29.15 -8.66 4.14
C MET A 299 -29.55 -9.61 5.28
N ASN A 300 -28.89 -9.49 6.44
CA ASN A 300 -29.06 -10.35 7.60
C ASN A 300 -28.77 -11.84 7.33
N LYS A 301 -28.02 -12.17 6.28
CA LYS A 301 -27.64 -13.53 5.92
C LYS A 301 -26.17 -13.79 6.30
N PRO A 302 -25.77 -15.05 6.50
CA PRO A 302 -24.39 -15.41 6.75
C PRO A 302 -23.46 -14.86 5.65
N SER A 303 -22.46 -14.09 6.04
CA SER A 303 -21.56 -13.44 5.10
C SER A 303 -20.11 -13.57 5.56
N ASN A 304 -19.21 -13.90 4.62
CA ASN A 304 -17.79 -13.89 4.89
C ASN A 304 -17.12 -12.75 4.13
N ILE A 305 -16.29 -11.97 4.83
CA ILE A 305 -15.53 -10.87 4.25
C ILE A 305 -14.04 -11.16 4.37
N ASN A 306 -13.31 -11.12 3.25
CA ASN A 306 -11.85 -11.18 3.23
C ASN A 306 -11.29 -10.09 2.30
N ASN A 307 -10.03 -9.73 2.53
CA ASN A 307 -9.28 -8.77 1.74
C ASN A 307 -8.75 -9.39 0.43
N VAL A 308 -8.40 -8.57 -0.56
CA VAL A 308 -7.88 -8.96 -1.88
C VAL A 308 -6.62 -9.82 -1.77
N GLU A 309 -5.60 -9.37 -1.02
CA GLU A 309 -4.35 -10.14 -0.84
C GLU A 309 -4.60 -11.50 -0.19
N THR A 310 -5.59 -11.60 0.70
CA THR A 310 -5.99 -12.88 1.29
C THR A 310 -6.46 -13.86 0.21
N PHE A 311 -7.37 -13.43 -0.69
CA PHE A 311 -7.86 -14.27 -1.78
C PHE A 311 -6.77 -14.61 -2.80
N ALA A 312 -5.86 -13.69 -3.10
CA ALA A 312 -4.76 -13.92 -4.03
C ALA A 312 -3.80 -15.05 -3.59
N ASN A 313 -3.70 -15.31 -2.28
CA ASN A 313 -2.93 -16.43 -1.74
C ASN A 313 -3.63 -17.79 -1.88
N VAL A 314 -4.98 -17.82 -1.91
CA VAL A 314 -5.77 -19.04 -1.84
C VAL A 314 -5.47 -19.98 -3.00
N THR A 315 -5.39 -19.49 -4.24
CA THR A 315 -5.11 -20.31 -5.42
C THR A 315 -3.74 -21.00 -5.34
N TRP A 316 -2.73 -20.28 -4.84
CA TRP A 316 -1.41 -20.83 -4.63
C TRP A 316 -1.42 -21.95 -3.57
N ILE A 317 -2.13 -21.73 -2.46
CA ILE A 317 -2.26 -22.71 -1.38
C ILE A 317 -2.92 -23.99 -1.89
N ILE A 318 -4.02 -23.89 -2.64
CA ILE A 318 -4.73 -25.07 -3.16
C ILE A 318 -3.86 -25.83 -4.17
N ASN A 319 -3.09 -25.16 -5.01
CA ASN A 319 -2.24 -25.81 -6.00
C ASN A 319 -1.02 -26.48 -5.38
N ASN A 320 -0.39 -25.85 -4.38
CA ASN A 320 0.90 -26.28 -3.83
C ASN A 320 0.77 -27.02 -2.48
N GLY A 321 -0.38 -26.93 -1.83
CA GLY A 321 -0.64 -27.51 -0.52
C GLY A 321 -0.47 -26.51 0.64
N GLY A 322 -1.32 -26.67 1.67
CA GLY A 322 -1.29 -25.83 2.87
C GLY A 322 0.03 -25.92 3.61
N GLU A 323 0.62 -27.13 3.71
CA GLU A 323 1.92 -27.33 4.35
C GLU A 323 3.05 -26.54 3.66
N ALA A 324 3.04 -26.46 2.32
CA ALA A 324 4.03 -25.70 1.57
C ALA A 324 3.95 -24.19 1.90
N PHE A 325 2.74 -23.64 2.08
CA PHE A 325 2.56 -22.27 2.52
C PHE A 325 2.95 -22.09 3.99
N ALA A 326 2.59 -23.04 4.86
CA ALA A 326 2.93 -23.03 6.28
C ALA A 326 4.43 -23.13 6.56
N ALA A 327 5.20 -23.71 5.64
CA ALA A 327 6.66 -23.78 5.70
C ALA A 327 7.33 -22.42 5.48
N ILE A 328 6.61 -21.44 4.91
CA ILE A 328 7.07 -20.07 4.70
C ILE A 328 6.65 -19.23 5.92
N GLY A 329 7.55 -18.40 6.41
CA GLY A 329 7.26 -17.48 7.52
C GLY A 329 7.76 -17.95 8.89
N THR A 330 7.10 -17.48 9.95
CA THR A 330 7.43 -17.80 11.34
C THR A 330 6.46 -18.85 11.90
N GLU A 331 6.67 -19.26 13.12
CA GLU A 331 5.74 -20.16 13.82
C GLU A 331 4.34 -19.54 13.96
N THR A 332 4.27 -18.24 14.24
CA THR A 332 3.02 -17.51 14.52
C THR A 332 2.45 -16.72 13.34
N SER A 333 3.23 -16.55 12.26
CA SER A 333 2.83 -15.79 11.07
C SER A 333 3.28 -16.52 9.81
N LYS A 334 2.36 -17.22 9.14
CA LYS A 334 2.65 -18.06 7.98
C LYS A 334 2.56 -17.33 6.65
N GLY A 335 3.31 -17.82 5.67
CA GLY A 335 3.30 -17.34 4.29
C GLY A 335 4.06 -16.03 4.09
N THR A 336 3.66 -15.32 3.06
CA THR A 336 4.22 -14.02 2.65
C THR A 336 3.31 -12.87 3.03
N LYS A 337 3.85 -11.65 2.98
CA LYS A 337 3.09 -10.40 3.11
C LYS A 337 3.58 -9.39 2.09
N VAL A 338 2.63 -8.73 1.44
CA VAL A 338 2.91 -7.60 0.53
C VAL A 338 3.00 -6.31 1.32
N PHE A 339 4.04 -5.52 1.05
CA PHE A 339 4.21 -4.17 1.58
C PHE A 339 4.27 -3.14 0.46
N ALA A 340 3.58 -2.02 0.66
CA ALA A 340 3.77 -0.81 -0.14
C ALA A 340 4.87 0.04 0.52
N LEU A 341 6.08 -0.03 -0.02
CA LEU A 341 7.25 0.66 0.48
C LEU A 341 7.33 2.06 -0.10
N THR A 342 7.14 3.07 0.75
CA THR A 342 7.00 4.47 0.36
C THR A 342 7.80 5.43 1.26
N GLY A 343 7.69 6.73 1.04
CA GLY A 343 8.34 7.76 1.85
C GLY A 343 9.75 8.10 1.37
N LYS A 344 10.70 8.20 2.30
CA LYS A 344 12.07 8.64 2.03
C LYS A 344 13.01 7.52 1.56
N ILE A 345 12.46 6.45 1.02
CA ILE A 345 13.19 5.26 0.54
C ILE A 345 13.81 5.50 -0.86
N LYS A 346 14.92 4.83 -1.14
CA LYS A 346 15.59 4.90 -2.46
C LYS A 346 14.81 4.17 -3.54
N ARG A 347 14.33 2.95 -3.25
CA ARG A 347 13.54 2.09 -4.15
C ARG A 347 12.16 1.86 -3.55
N GLY A 348 11.19 2.67 -3.97
CA GLY A 348 9.80 2.56 -3.54
C GLY A 348 8.98 1.71 -4.51
N GLY A 349 8.06 0.93 -3.97
CA GLY A 349 7.18 0.06 -4.76
C GLY A 349 6.52 -1.02 -3.93
N LEU A 350 6.13 -2.13 -4.55
CA LEU A 350 5.56 -3.28 -3.86
C LEU A 350 6.64 -4.33 -3.59
N VAL A 351 6.68 -4.78 -2.35
CA VAL A 351 7.63 -5.78 -1.87
C VAL A 351 6.85 -6.92 -1.20
N GLU A 352 6.96 -8.13 -1.75
CA GLU A 352 6.41 -9.32 -1.12
C GLU A 352 7.52 -10.18 -0.53
N ILE A 353 7.46 -10.39 0.78
CA ILE A 353 8.48 -11.12 1.53
C ILE A 353 7.87 -12.23 2.37
N PRO A 354 8.63 -13.29 2.68
CA PRO A 354 8.26 -14.22 3.74
C PRO A 354 8.11 -13.47 5.07
N MET A 355 7.09 -13.81 5.85
CA MET A 355 7.04 -13.41 7.24
C MET A 355 8.33 -13.88 7.94
N GLY A 356 8.84 -13.10 8.90
CA GLY A 356 10.09 -13.43 9.58
C GLY A 356 11.32 -12.67 9.09
N LYS A 357 11.24 -11.95 7.96
CA LYS A 357 12.23 -10.95 7.59
C LYS A 357 12.18 -9.77 8.55
N THR A 358 13.27 -9.04 8.68
CA THR A 358 13.32 -7.83 9.52
C THR A 358 12.91 -6.58 8.75
N LEU A 359 12.55 -5.51 9.46
CA LEU A 359 12.37 -4.19 8.84
C LEU A 359 13.65 -3.72 8.14
N ARG A 360 14.82 -4.06 8.68
CA ARG A 360 16.12 -3.77 8.08
C ARG A 360 16.27 -4.42 6.71
N ASP A 361 15.94 -5.71 6.59
CA ASP A 361 16.00 -6.44 5.31
C ASP A 361 15.16 -5.73 4.23
N VAL A 362 13.94 -5.30 4.59
CA VAL A 362 13.04 -4.62 3.65
C VAL A 362 13.54 -3.24 3.28
N ILE A 363 13.93 -2.43 4.27
CA ILE A 363 14.30 -1.02 4.04
C ILE A 363 15.67 -0.92 3.35
N PHE A 364 16.66 -1.69 3.78
CA PHE A 364 18.03 -1.54 3.28
C PHE A 364 18.36 -2.52 2.16
N ASP A 365 18.09 -3.82 2.35
CA ASP A 365 18.52 -4.82 1.37
C ASP A 365 17.66 -4.80 0.11
N ILE A 366 16.33 -4.61 0.25
CA ILE A 366 15.42 -4.52 -0.87
C ILE A 366 15.26 -3.06 -1.31
N GLY A 367 14.85 -2.19 -0.38
CA GLY A 367 14.56 -0.78 -0.63
C GLY A 367 15.79 0.10 -0.92
N GLY A 368 17.01 -0.42 -0.67
CA GLY A 368 18.28 0.27 -0.95
C GLY A 368 18.60 1.42 -0.01
N GLY A 369 17.93 1.48 1.17
CA GLY A 369 18.15 2.51 2.18
C GLY A 369 17.50 3.85 1.85
N ILE A 370 17.93 4.88 2.57
CA ILE A 370 17.31 6.21 2.52
C ILE A 370 17.80 7.00 1.30
N ARG A 371 16.88 7.73 0.68
CA ARG A 371 17.19 8.58 -0.49
C ARG A 371 18.17 9.69 -0.12
N GLY A 372 19.17 9.90 -0.99
CA GLY A 372 20.14 10.97 -0.83
C GLY A 372 21.20 10.71 0.26
N GLY A 373 21.36 9.46 0.72
CA GLY A 373 22.36 9.08 1.72
C GLY A 373 22.11 9.61 3.12
N LYS A 374 20.84 9.99 3.41
CA LYS A 374 20.42 10.45 4.73
C LYS A 374 20.27 9.30 5.72
N GLU A 375 20.21 9.63 7.02
CA GLU A 375 20.02 8.66 8.07
C GLU A 375 18.57 8.18 8.17
N PHE A 376 18.40 6.90 8.46
CA PHE A 376 17.11 6.31 8.75
C PHE A 376 16.65 6.70 10.15
N LYS A 377 15.51 7.35 10.25
CA LYS A 377 14.92 7.78 11.54
C LYS A 377 13.90 6.79 12.08
N GLY A 378 13.05 6.30 11.20
CA GLY A 378 11.99 5.37 11.58
C GLY A 378 11.09 5.02 10.41
N VAL A 379 10.13 4.13 10.67
CA VAL A 379 9.13 3.70 9.71
C VAL A 379 7.76 3.68 10.35
N GLN A 380 6.77 4.29 9.69
CA GLN A 380 5.36 4.10 10.03
C GLN A 380 4.88 2.83 9.34
N LEU A 381 4.38 1.88 10.10
CA LEU A 381 3.87 0.60 9.63
C LEU A 381 2.39 0.47 9.96
N GLY A 382 1.58 -0.05 9.03
CA GLY A 382 0.16 -0.28 9.22
C GLY A 382 -0.74 0.95 8.99
N GLY A 383 -0.24 1.95 8.23
CA GLY A 383 -1.00 3.14 7.89
C GLY A 383 -1.41 3.99 9.10
N PRO A 384 -2.54 4.70 9.03
CA PRO A 384 -3.02 5.58 10.12
C PRO A 384 -3.47 4.81 11.37
N SER A 385 -3.73 3.52 11.24
CA SER A 385 -4.07 2.62 12.37
C SER A 385 -2.83 1.99 13.01
N GLY A 386 -1.68 2.13 12.38
CA GLY A 386 -0.42 1.52 12.79
C GLY A 386 0.39 2.38 13.75
N GLY A 387 1.70 2.15 13.79
CA GLY A 387 2.59 2.87 14.68
C GLY A 387 3.96 3.14 14.04
N CYS A 388 4.67 4.07 14.65
CA CYS A 388 6.02 4.43 14.26
C CYS A 388 7.04 3.56 15.01
N ILE A 389 7.94 2.92 14.26
CA ILE A 389 9.04 2.10 14.77
C ILE A 389 10.35 2.85 14.52
N PRO A 390 11.14 3.18 15.56
CA PRO A 390 12.37 3.96 15.41
C PRO A 390 13.52 3.12 14.83
N ALA A 391 14.53 3.80 14.29
CA ALA A 391 15.70 3.19 13.65
C ALA A 391 16.42 2.14 14.54
N ARG A 392 16.48 2.36 15.87
CA ARG A 392 17.08 1.42 16.82
C ARG A 392 16.35 0.06 16.91
N LEU A 393 15.13 -0.01 16.41
CA LEU A 393 14.31 -1.23 16.33
C LEU A 393 14.18 -1.76 14.90
N ALA A 394 15.07 -1.37 13.99
CA ALA A 394 15.06 -1.82 12.59
C ALA A 394 15.19 -3.36 12.44
N ASP A 395 15.76 -4.04 13.45
CA ASP A 395 15.91 -5.49 13.47
C ASP A 395 14.64 -6.22 13.98
N THR A 396 13.54 -5.48 14.21
CA THR A 396 12.25 -6.09 14.54
C THR A 396 11.79 -6.99 13.39
N VAL A 397 11.48 -8.23 13.76
CA VAL A 397 10.95 -9.23 12.83
C VAL A 397 9.55 -8.84 12.38
N ILE A 398 9.28 -8.96 11.10
CA ILE A 398 7.95 -8.73 10.52
C ILE A 398 7.08 -9.96 10.80
N ASP A 399 6.40 -9.89 11.92
CA ASP A 399 5.50 -10.88 12.49
C ASP A 399 4.40 -10.16 13.27
N TYR A 400 3.16 -10.66 13.27
CA TYR A 400 2.05 -9.98 13.94
C TYR A 400 2.33 -9.71 15.42
N LYS A 401 2.88 -10.69 16.13
CA LYS A 401 3.17 -10.59 17.56
C LYS A 401 4.34 -9.65 17.84
N ALA A 402 5.42 -9.77 17.08
CA ALA A 402 6.62 -8.95 17.26
C ALA A 402 6.35 -7.47 16.96
N LEU A 403 5.61 -7.17 15.91
CA LEU A 403 5.23 -5.78 15.59
C LEU A 403 4.29 -5.20 16.66
N SER A 404 3.31 -5.97 17.16
CA SER A 404 2.42 -5.51 18.22
C SER A 404 3.16 -5.17 19.51
N ALA A 405 4.24 -5.86 19.84
CA ALA A 405 5.08 -5.57 21.00
C ALA A 405 5.78 -4.20 20.91
N THR A 406 6.00 -3.66 19.70
CA THR A 406 6.52 -2.31 19.50
C THR A 406 5.47 -1.21 19.68
N GLY A 407 4.18 -1.57 19.74
CA GLY A 407 3.04 -0.65 19.69
C GLY A 407 2.54 -0.34 18.29
N ALA A 408 3.20 -0.87 17.25
CA ALA A 408 2.72 -0.82 15.87
C ALA A 408 1.83 -2.03 15.55
N ILE A 409 1.21 -2.04 14.38
CA ILE A 409 0.50 -3.19 13.84
C ILE A 409 0.95 -3.48 12.41
N MET A 410 0.74 -4.71 11.95
CA MET A 410 1.01 -5.08 10.55
C MET A 410 0.20 -4.23 9.58
N GLY A 411 -1.06 -3.98 9.89
CA GLY A 411 -1.99 -3.28 9.03
C GLY A 411 -2.17 -3.98 7.68
N SER A 412 -2.62 -3.23 6.68
CA SER A 412 -2.75 -3.72 5.30
C SER A 412 -1.39 -3.95 4.62
N GLY A 413 -0.31 -3.35 5.14
CA GLY A 413 1.05 -3.45 4.60
C GLY A 413 1.63 -2.10 4.11
N GLY A 414 1.00 -0.98 4.46
CA GLY A 414 1.59 0.35 4.22
C GLY A 414 2.85 0.53 5.06
N MET A 415 3.97 0.89 4.41
CA MET A 415 5.27 1.11 5.04
C MET A 415 5.84 2.46 4.58
N VAL A 416 5.78 3.48 5.45
CA VAL A 416 6.24 4.84 5.14
C VAL A 416 7.57 5.09 5.86
N VAL A 417 8.65 5.11 5.10
CA VAL A 417 10.02 5.28 5.61
C VAL A 417 10.34 6.76 5.81
N MET A 418 11.00 7.10 6.91
CA MET A 418 11.33 8.46 7.35
C MET A 418 12.82 8.64 7.55
N ASP A 419 13.33 9.83 7.17
CA ASP A 419 14.71 10.24 7.37
C ASP A 419 14.89 11.16 8.58
N GLU A 420 16.14 11.55 8.90
CA GLU A 420 16.48 12.43 10.01
C GLU A 420 15.77 13.80 9.97
N ASN A 421 15.34 14.22 8.77
CA ASN A 421 14.65 15.52 8.60
C ASN A 421 13.11 15.40 8.71
N THR A 422 12.58 14.26 9.13
CA THR A 422 11.14 14.08 9.34
C THR A 422 10.77 14.44 10.78
N CYS A 423 9.84 15.38 10.98
CA CYS A 423 9.31 15.75 12.29
C CYS A 423 8.27 14.71 12.75
N MET A 424 8.52 14.07 13.90
CA MET A 424 7.66 12.99 14.39
C MET A 424 6.33 13.52 14.96
N VAL A 425 6.32 14.73 15.50
CA VAL A 425 5.07 15.39 15.95
C VAL A 425 4.16 15.69 14.76
N ARG A 426 4.73 16.23 13.68
CA ARG A 426 3.99 16.51 12.43
C ARG A 426 3.53 15.22 11.74
N MET A 427 4.32 14.15 11.81
CA MET A 427 3.95 12.85 11.26
C MET A 427 2.76 12.25 12.03
N ALA A 428 2.77 12.28 13.35
CA ALA A 428 1.63 11.86 14.17
C ALA A 428 0.38 12.68 13.84
N LYS A 429 0.52 14.00 13.69
CA LYS A 429 -0.58 14.88 13.26
C LYS A 429 -1.13 14.49 11.90
N PHE A 430 -0.27 14.22 10.91
CA PHE A 430 -0.69 13.83 9.55
C PHE A 430 -1.61 12.59 9.56
N PHE A 431 -1.24 11.54 10.28
CA PHE A 431 -2.08 10.35 10.39
C PHE A 431 -3.36 10.61 11.17
N LEU A 432 -3.30 11.47 12.18
CA LEU A 432 -4.48 11.84 12.95
C LEU A 432 -5.44 12.75 12.17
N ASP A 433 -4.92 13.66 11.34
CA ASP A 433 -5.75 14.44 10.39
C ASP A 433 -6.58 13.51 9.51
N PHE A 434 -5.94 12.47 8.96
CA PHE A 434 -6.61 11.48 8.16
C PHE A 434 -7.71 10.76 8.95
N THR A 435 -7.39 10.16 10.11
CA THR A 435 -8.38 9.41 10.91
C THR A 435 -9.52 10.27 11.43
N THR A 436 -9.26 11.53 11.74
CA THR A 436 -10.30 12.49 12.15
C THR A 436 -11.28 12.76 11.01
N ASN A 437 -10.77 12.95 9.79
CA ASN A 437 -11.61 13.20 8.61
C ASN A 437 -12.41 11.96 8.20
N GLU A 438 -11.86 10.76 8.40
CA GLU A 438 -12.47 9.48 8.05
C GLU A 438 -13.38 8.89 9.14
N SER A 439 -13.49 9.54 10.30
CA SER A 439 -14.38 9.11 11.37
C SER A 439 -15.85 9.15 10.93
N CYS A 440 -16.56 8.02 11.07
CA CYS A 440 -18.01 7.99 10.78
C CYS A 440 -18.85 8.84 11.74
N GLY A 441 -18.27 9.26 12.87
CA GLY A 441 -18.92 10.10 13.87
C GLY A 441 -19.86 9.37 14.84
N LYS A 442 -19.97 8.04 14.78
CA LYS A 442 -20.91 7.27 15.61
C LYS A 442 -20.59 7.35 17.09
N CYS A 443 -19.36 7.07 17.51
CA CYS A 443 -18.95 7.09 18.91
C CYS A 443 -18.26 8.41 19.29
N VAL A 444 -18.62 8.95 20.46
CA VAL A 444 -18.10 10.23 20.96
C VAL A 444 -16.58 10.22 21.15
N PRO A 445 -15.96 9.19 21.76
CA PRO A 445 -14.50 9.16 21.93
C PRO A 445 -13.75 9.27 20.61
N CYS A 446 -14.17 8.57 19.55
CA CYS A 446 -13.59 8.72 18.23
C CYS A 446 -13.84 10.13 17.65
N ARG A 447 -15.14 10.55 17.52
CA ARG A 447 -15.50 11.82 16.87
C ARG A 447 -14.87 13.05 17.52
N ILE A 448 -14.99 13.18 18.85
CA ILE A 448 -14.52 14.35 19.59
C ILE A 448 -13.08 14.17 20.03
N GLY A 449 -12.71 12.97 20.51
CA GLY A 449 -11.37 12.71 21.02
C GLY A 449 -10.29 12.87 19.96
N THR A 450 -10.48 12.31 18.75
CA THR A 450 -9.49 12.48 17.66
C THR A 450 -9.36 13.94 17.24
N MET A 451 -10.46 14.70 17.25
CA MET A 451 -10.42 16.14 16.99
C MET A 451 -9.61 16.89 18.05
N ARG A 452 -9.76 16.56 19.33
CA ARG A 452 -9.00 17.18 20.42
C ARG A 452 -7.52 16.81 20.37
N LEU A 453 -7.19 15.56 20.06
CA LEU A 453 -5.80 15.16 19.80
C LEU A 453 -5.19 16.00 18.66
N ARG A 454 -5.92 16.13 17.54
CA ARG A 454 -5.49 16.89 16.38
C ARG A 454 -5.23 18.37 16.73
N GLU A 455 -6.15 19.01 17.43
CA GLU A 455 -6.02 20.41 17.89
C GLU A 455 -4.80 20.60 18.79
N THR A 456 -4.52 19.64 19.68
CA THR A 456 -3.34 19.68 20.56
C THR A 456 -2.04 19.55 19.76
N LEU A 457 -1.97 18.57 18.82
CA LEU A 457 -0.79 18.43 17.95
C LEU A 457 -0.60 19.64 17.02
N GLU A 458 -1.68 20.19 16.48
CA GLU A 458 -1.63 21.43 15.68
C GLU A 458 -1.02 22.56 16.47
N ARG A 459 -1.51 22.80 17.71
CA ARG A 459 -1.00 23.83 18.61
C ARG A 459 0.50 23.64 18.89
N ILE A 460 0.93 22.39 19.13
CA ILE A 460 2.34 22.08 19.37
C ILE A 460 3.18 22.39 18.11
N CYS A 461 2.74 21.99 16.92
CA CYS A 461 3.43 22.24 15.66
C CYS A 461 3.49 23.75 15.31
N GLN A 462 2.53 24.54 15.79
CA GLN A 462 2.47 26.00 15.62
C GLN A 462 3.29 26.77 16.65
N GLY A 463 4.02 26.10 17.55
CA GLY A 463 4.82 26.76 18.58
C GLY A 463 4.02 27.30 19.79
N ASN A 464 2.76 26.90 19.88
CA ASN A 464 1.84 27.30 20.95
C ASN A 464 1.58 26.13 21.94
N GLY A 465 2.49 25.15 21.99
CA GLY A 465 2.46 24.05 22.95
C GLY A 465 2.55 24.55 24.39
N ARG A 466 1.92 23.81 25.30
CA ARG A 466 1.79 24.19 26.73
C ARG A 466 2.30 23.05 27.60
N ASP A 467 2.77 23.38 28.79
CA ASP A 467 3.02 22.38 29.83
C ASP A 467 1.75 21.59 30.12
N GLY A 468 1.89 20.26 30.19
CA GLY A 468 0.76 19.33 30.34
C GLY A 468 0.15 18.82 29.02
N ASP A 469 0.57 19.32 27.84
CA ASP A 469 0.05 18.85 26.56
C ASP A 469 0.41 17.38 26.27
N ILE A 470 1.56 16.91 26.73
CA ILE A 470 1.98 15.51 26.55
C ILE A 470 1.06 14.60 27.37
N GLU A 471 0.84 14.92 28.64
CA GLU A 471 -0.04 14.18 29.55
C GLU A 471 -1.49 14.17 29.02
N LEU A 472 -1.96 15.31 28.48
CA LEU A 472 -3.27 15.41 27.84
C LEU A 472 -3.38 14.49 26.61
N LEU A 473 -2.34 14.42 25.77
CA LEU A 473 -2.31 13.52 24.62
C LEU A 473 -2.38 12.05 25.06
N GLU A 474 -1.60 11.67 26.09
CA GLU A 474 -1.60 10.30 26.64
C GLU A 474 -2.98 9.92 27.20
N GLU A 475 -3.62 10.81 27.98
CA GLU A 475 -4.96 10.59 28.55
C GLU A 475 -6.02 10.45 27.46
N LEU A 476 -6.07 11.38 26.50
CA LEU A 476 -7.01 11.34 25.38
C LEU A 476 -6.83 10.06 24.54
N CYS A 477 -5.58 9.65 24.29
CA CYS A 477 -5.29 8.42 23.58
C CYS A 477 -5.88 7.20 24.27
N ALA A 478 -5.77 7.09 25.60
CA ALA A 478 -6.36 6.00 26.37
C ALA A 478 -7.89 6.00 26.27
N GLN A 479 -8.54 7.17 26.50
CA GLN A 479 -10.00 7.30 26.43
C GLN A 479 -10.55 6.96 25.04
N ILE A 480 -9.87 7.37 23.95
CA ILE A 480 -10.29 7.07 22.58
C ILE A 480 -10.20 5.57 22.31
N LYS A 481 -9.09 4.97 22.71
CA LYS A 481 -8.83 3.54 22.50
C LYS A 481 -9.87 2.67 23.20
N ASP A 482 -10.17 2.96 24.46
CA ASP A 482 -11.06 2.17 25.29
C ASP A 482 -12.55 2.41 24.98
N GLY A 483 -12.90 3.64 24.60
CA GLY A 483 -14.30 4.04 24.38
C GLY A 483 -14.78 3.94 22.93
N SER A 484 -13.92 3.61 21.97
CA SER A 484 -14.30 3.53 20.55
C SER A 484 -14.87 2.17 20.18
N LEU A 485 -15.91 2.16 19.31
CA LEU A 485 -16.64 0.96 18.93
C LEU A 485 -15.84 0.06 17.97
N CYS A 486 -15.14 0.64 17.00
CA CYS A 486 -14.46 -0.11 15.93
C CYS A 486 -12.96 0.16 15.88
N GLY A 487 -12.25 -0.66 15.08
CA GLY A 487 -10.81 -0.57 14.92
C GLY A 487 -10.29 0.81 14.50
N LEU A 488 -11.05 1.58 13.70
CA LEU A 488 -10.62 2.94 13.30
C LEU A 488 -10.36 3.82 14.54
N GLY A 489 -11.32 3.94 15.44
CA GLY A 489 -11.16 4.74 16.65
C GLY A 489 -10.20 4.12 17.66
N GLN A 490 -10.25 2.78 17.83
CA GLN A 490 -9.37 2.07 18.77
C GLN A 490 -7.89 2.18 18.41
N THR A 491 -7.56 2.34 17.13
CA THR A 491 -6.19 2.40 16.64
C THR A 491 -5.73 3.80 16.24
N ALA A 492 -6.64 4.76 16.07
CA ALA A 492 -6.30 6.16 15.76
C ALA A 492 -5.22 6.78 16.69
N PRO A 493 -5.15 6.45 18.00
CA PRO A 493 -4.11 6.93 18.89
C PRO A 493 -2.70 6.33 18.65
N ASN A 494 -2.58 5.18 17.96
CA ASN A 494 -1.31 4.47 17.87
C ASN A 494 -0.14 5.30 17.30
N PRO A 495 -0.29 6.10 16.21
CA PRO A 495 0.79 6.97 15.74
C PRO A 495 1.23 7.99 16.80
N VAL A 496 0.29 8.55 17.56
CA VAL A 496 0.60 9.49 18.65
C VAL A 496 1.34 8.79 19.79
N LEU A 497 0.82 7.66 20.27
CA LEU A 497 1.42 6.90 21.37
C LEU A 497 2.81 6.39 21.03
N THR A 498 3.04 5.90 19.81
CA THR A 498 4.35 5.39 19.41
C THR A 498 5.35 6.51 19.18
N THR A 499 4.95 7.65 18.64
CA THR A 499 5.85 8.80 18.51
C THR A 499 6.17 9.42 19.88
N LEU A 500 5.23 9.51 20.80
CA LEU A 500 5.50 9.89 22.20
C LEU A 500 6.44 8.91 22.89
N ARG A 501 6.24 7.61 22.72
CA ARG A 501 7.09 6.56 23.33
C ARG A 501 8.52 6.61 22.86
N TYR A 502 8.76 6.88 21.59
CA TYR A 502 10.07 6.73 20.97
C TYR A 502 10.80 8.03 20.65
N PHE A 503 10.08 9.16 20.59
CA PHE A 503 10.58 10.48 20.19
C PHE A 503 10.00 11.59 21.08
N ARG A 504 9.88 11.30 22.38
CA ARG A 504 9.34 12.26 23.39
C ARG A 504 10.14 13.56 23.42
N ASP A 505 11.44 13.46 23.20
CA ASP A 505 12.37 14.59 23.13
C ASP A 505 11.98 15.60 22.04
N GLU A 506 11.43 15.17 20.90
CA GLU A 506 10.94 16.08 19.89
C GLU A 506 9.70 16.84 20.35
N TYR A 507 8.77 16.20 21.07
CA TYR A 507 7.62 16.89 21.66
C TYR A 507 8.05 17.93 22.68
N GLU A 508 8.98 17.57 23.55
CA GLU A 508 9.53 18.49 24.55
C GLU A 508 10.25 19.68 23.90
N ALA A 509 11.02 19.46 22.84
CA ALA A 509 11.67 20.53 22.08
C ALA A 509 10.65 21.49 21.45
N HIS A 510 9.53 20.97 20.90
CA HIS A 510 8.47 21.79 20.34
C HIS A 510 7.76 22.63 21.41
N ILE A 511 7.50 22.03 22.59
CA ILE A 511 6.73 22.69 23.68
C ILE A 511 7.59 23.64 24.49
N LYS A 512 8.76 23.18 24.98
CA LYS A 512 9.61 23.92 25.93
C LYS A 512 10.64 24.83 25.26
N GLU A 513 11.23 24.36 24.14
CA GLU A 513 12.29 25.09 23.44
C GLU A 513 11.76 25.90 22.24
N HIS A 514 10.49 25.76 21.90
CA HIS A 514 9.89 26.36 20.70
C HIS A 514 10.72 26.08 19.42
N ARG A 515 11.23 24.87 19.28
CA ARG A 515 12.13 24.44 18.21
C ARG A 515 11.68 23.12 17.60
N CYS A 516 11.70 23.02 16.28
CA CYS A 516 11.51 21.77 15.57
C CYS A 516 12.87 21.15 15.22
N PRO A 517 13.31 20.05 15.86
CA PRO A 517 14.62 19.45 15.58
C PRO A 517 14.80 19.02 14.11
N ALA A 518 13.73 18.58 13.47
CA ALA A 518 13.74 18.18 12.06
C ALA A 518 13.66 19.35 11.06
N GLY A 519 13.35 20.56 11.53
CA GLY A 519 13.23 21.75 10.67
C GLY A 519 12.01 21.74 9.74
N GLU A 520 10.96 20.98 10.06
CA GLU A 520 9.76 20.86 9.21
C GLU A 520 8.58 21.75 9.66
N CYS A 521 8.53 22.19 10.92
CA CYS A 521 7.44 23.00 11.43
C CYS A 521 7.73 24.49 11.18
N PRO A 522 7.04 25.17 10.24
CA PRO A 522 7.42 26.53 9.82
C PRO A 522 7.42 27.55 10.96
N GLU A 523 6.54 27.39 11.93
CA GLU A 523 6.44 28.33 13.06
C GLU A 523 7.58 28.16 14.09
N LEU A 524 8.24 27.00 14.07
CA LEU A 524 9.30 26.59 15.01
C LEU A 524 10.70 26.60 14.39
N ILE A 525 10.87 27.24 13.22
CA ILE A 525 12.16 27.38 12.56
C ILE A 525 12.48 28.84 12.26
N SER A 526 13.74 29.13 12.18
CA SER A 526 14.23 30.41 11.66
C SER A 526 15.40 30.16 10.69
N TYR A 527 15.47 30.98 9.64
CA TYR A 527 16.58 30.93 8.70
C TYR A 527 17.67 31.89 9.11
N HIS A 528 18.89 31.40 9.12
CA HIS A 528 20.09 32.18 9.46
C HIS A 528 21.10 32.06 8.33
N ILE A 529 21.98 33.11 8.23
CA ILE A 529 23.10 33.09 7.29
C ILE A 529 24.39 32.97 8.10
N ASP A 530 25.17 31.96 7.82
CA ASP A 530 26.53 31.78 8.30
C ASP A 530 27.43 32.85 7.66
N SER A 531 27.96 33.77 8.45
CA SER A 531 28.82 34.83 7.97
C SER A 531 30.11 34.35 7.36
N ASP A 532 30.64 33.22 7.83
CA ASP A 532 31.94 32.68 7.37
C ASP A 532 31.82 31.99 6.02
N LYS A 533 30.66 31.36 5.75
CA LYS A 533 30.35 30.75 4.48
C LYS A 533 29.79 31.73 3.45
N CYS A 534 29.17 32.81 3.90
CA CYS A 534 28.50 33.75 3.02
C CYS A 534 29.50 34.59 2.22
N ARG A 535 29.44 34.51 0.88
CA ARG A 535 30.29 35.26 -0.05
C ARG A 535 29.67 36.56 -0.56
N GLY A 536 28.52 36.97 -0.05
CA GLY A 536 27.85 38.22 -0.45
C GLY A 536 27.44 38.25 -1.92
N CYS A 537 27.03 37.12 -2.50
CA CYS A 537 26.66 37.02 -3.92
C CYS A 537 25.27 37.58 -4.27
N THR A 538 24.50 38.04 -3.31
CA THR A 538 23.17 38.66 -3.42
C THR A 538 22.04 37.78 -3.94
N LEU A 539 22.32 36.52 -4.31
CA LEU A 539 21.30 35.64 -4.95
C LEU A 539 20.12 35.36 -4.03
N CYS A 540 20.37 35.15 -2.73
CA CYS A 540 19.32 34.92 -1.73
C CYS A 540 18.42 36.14 -1.54
N SER A 541 18.96 37.36 -1.53
CA SER A 541 18.15 38.58 -1.37
C SER A 541 17.29 38.84 -2.61
N LYS A 542 17.79 38.56 -3.82
CA LYS A 542 17.02 38.66 -5.07
C LYS A 542 15.89 37.63 -5.18
N LYS A 543 16.05 36.45 -4.54
CA LYS A 543 15.05 35.40 -4.52
C LYS A 543 14.06 35.49 -3.36
N CYS A 544 14.27 36.41 -2.43
CA CYS A 544 13.39 36.60 -1.29
C CYS A 544 12.11 37.35 -1.71
N PRO A 545 10.92 36.72 -1.66
CA PRO A 545 9.69 37.35 -2.16
C PRO A 545 9.21 38.53 -1.29
N VAL A 546 9.65 38.58 -0.04
CA VAL A 546 9.26 39.63 0.93
C VAL A 546 10.39 40.58 1.30
N GLY A 547 11.55 40.49 0.63
CA GLY A 547 12.68 41.37 0.89
C GLY A 547 13.27 41.27 2.31
N ALA A 548 13.15 40.12 2.96
CA ALA A 548 13.64 39.89 4.32
C ALA A 548 15.17 39.75 4.42
N ILE A 549 15.91 39.80 3.32
CA ILE A 549 17.36 39.59 3.30
C ILE A 549 18.07 40.84 2.84
N SER A 550 18.92 41.38 3.70
CA SER A 550 19.73 42.58 3.45
C SER A 550 21.22 42.25 3.51
N GLY A 551 22.02 43.01 2.80
CA GLY A 551 23.47 42.95 2.78
C GLY A 551 24.05 43.59 1.54
N GLU A 552 25.38 43.87 1.57
CA GLU A 552 26.13 44.46 0.45
C GLU A 552 26.85 43.37 -0.38
N VAL A 553 27.11 43.68 -1.62
CA VAL A 553 27.92 42.81 -2.50
C VAL A 553 29.27 42.50 -1.87
N LYS A 554 29.69 41.25 -1.87
CA LYS A 554 30.93 40.74 -1.25
C LYS A 554 30.99 40.84 0.29
N LYS A 555 29.89 41.19 0.96
CA LYS A 555 29.76 41.14 2.43
C LYS A 555 28.69 40.13 2.85
N PRO A 556 28.80 39.50 4.04
CA PRO A 556 27.77 38.62 4.55
C PRO A 556 26.40 39.30 4.63
N HIS A 557 25.36 38.56 4.18
CA HIS A 557 23.97 38.99 4.28
C HIS A 557 23.36 38.59 5.61
N LYS A 558 22.25 39.25 5.98
CA LYS A 558 21.46 38.93 7.18
C LYS A 558 20.00 38.72 6.80
N ILE A 559 19.31 37.83 7.52
CA ILE A 559 17.87 37.62 7.40
C ILE A 559 17.17 38.34 8.55
N ASP A 560 16.20 39.17 8.22
CA ASP A 560 15.28 39.79 9.18
C ASP A 560 14.18 38.75 9.50
N SER A 561 14.25 38.15 10.69
CA SER A 561 13.30 37.13 11.14
C SER A 561 11.86 37.63 11.26
N GLY A 562 11.68 38.96 11.52
CA GLY A 562 10.34 39.56 11.61
C GLY A 562 9.65 39.72 10.25
N LYS A 563 10.43 39.82 9.16
CA LYS A 563 9.90 39.87 7.78
C LYS A 563 9.89 38.53 7.07
N CYS A 564 10.65 37.56 7.58
CA CYS A 564 10.85 36.28 6.94
C CYS A 564 9.58 35.41 7.02
N ILE A 565 8.99 35.06 5.87
CA ILE A 565 7.86 34.14 5.78
C ILE A 565 8.28 32.66 5.75
N LYS A 566 9.53 32.35 6.04
CA LYS A 566 10.07 30.99 6.21
C LYS A 566 9.89 30.08 5.00
N CYS A 567 9.81 30.62 3.78
CA CYS A 567 9.53 29.87 2.54
C CYS A 567 10.69 28.98 2.02
N GLY A 568 11.91 29.15 2.56
CA GLY A 568 13.09 28.37 2.18
C GLY A 568 13.74 28.72 0.84
N SER A 569 13.19 29.60 0.02
CA SER A 569 13.71 29.96 -1.31
C SER A 569 15.16 30.44 -1.29
N CYS A 570 15.56 31.13 -0.23
CA CYS A 570 16.94 31.60 -0.04
C CYS A 570 17.93 30.44 0.19
N LYS A 571 17.53 29.41 0.94
CA LYS A 571 18.35 28.22 1.20
C LYS A 571 18.60 27.44 -0.09
N VAL A 572 17.54 27.20 -0.87
CA VAL A 572 17.66 26.53 -2.18
C VAL A 572 18.54 27.31 -3.16
N ALA A 573 18.49 28.65 -3.11
CA ALA A 573 19.27 29.50 -3.98
C ALA A 573 20.75 29.65 -3.56
N CYS A 574 21.13 29.28 -2.34
CA CYS A 574 22.47 29.49 -1.83
C CYS A 574 23.46 28.43 -2.33
N ARG A 575 24.33 28.80 -3.27
CA ARG A 575 25.37 27.91 -3.83
C ARG A 575 26.52 27.61 -2.87
N PHE A 576 26.61 28.34 -1.75
CA PHE A 576 27.69 28.23 -0.76
C PHE A 576 27.27 27.50 0.50
N ASP A 577 26.04 26.97 0.52
CA ASP A 577 25.44 26.35 1.70
C ASP A 577 25.59 27.18 2.99
N ALA A 578 25.50 28.51 2.82
CA ALA A 578 25.63 29.45 3.92
C ALA A 578 24.32 29.70 4.68
N ILE A 579 23.18 29.13 4.21
CA ILE A 579 21.86 29.35 4.85
C ILE A 579 21.41 28.07 5.54
N PHE A 580 21.22 28.18 6.85
CA PHE A 580 20.81 27.07 7.69
C PHE A 580 19.54 27.40 8.49
N ILE A 581 18.90 26.37 8.98
CA ILE A 581 17.72 26.43 9.85
C ILE A 581 18.18 26.30 11.30
N LYS A 582 17.60 27.12 12.15
CA LYS A 582 17.79 27.04 13.61
C LYS A 582 16.45 26.94 14.31
#